data_2f410cabd762c4992d98e718f2187c65
#
_entry.id   2f410cabd762c4992d98e718f2187c65
#
_cell.length_a   1.000
_cell.length_b   1.000
_cell.length_c   1.000
_cell.angle_alpha   90.00
_cell.angle_beta   90.00
_cell.angle_gamma   90.00
#
_symmetry.space_group_name_H-M   'P 1'
#
loop_
_entity.id
_entity.type
_entity.pdbx_description
1 polymer ?
#
loop_
_entity_poly.entity_id
_entity_poly.type
_entity_poly.pdbx_seq_one_letter_code
_entity_poly.pdbx_strand_id
1 'polypeptide(L)'
;NPDMVFEYASTSKITLPGAGISVMATSTANLAYMEKLMDIQMISYDKVNQLRHVLFLQDKAHTLALMQQHAAILRPKFRCVLRCLEREIAPLGIAAWQKPTGGYFVSVNTLPGLAKRTLALCKEAGVTMTGAGATFPYGIDPNDSNIRIAPSLPPVSELEQAIAIFCNSLKLAALEKLGV
;
A
#
# COMPACT_ATOMS: atom_id res chain seq x y z
N ASN A 1 27.93 4.29 -9.51
CA ASN A 1 27.85 3.57 -10.78
C ASN A 1 26.40 3.62 -11.28
N PRO A 2 26.10 4.32 -12.40
CA PRO A 2 24.73 4.46 -12.93
C PRO A 2 24.14 3.11 -13.39
N ASP A 3 24.96 2.12 -13.72
CA ASP A 3 24.51 0.80 -14.16
C ASP A 3 23.91 -0.05 -13.03
N MET A 4 24.05 0.39 -11.78
CA MET A 4 23.46 -0.29 -10.62
C MET A 4 22.00 0.13 -10.33
N VAL A 5 21.46 1.09 -11.09
CA VAL A 5 20.16 1.69 -10.79
C VAL A 5 19.16 1.43 -11.91
N PHE A 6 18.01 0.88 -11.56
CA PHE A 6 16.81 0.82 -12.38
C PHE A 6 15.69 1.54 -11.64
N GLU A 7 15.08 2.52 -12.27
CA GLU A 7 13.95 3.27 -11.74
C GLU A 7 12.68 2.92 -12.52
N TYR A 8 11.61 2.61 -11.82
CA TYR A 8 10.33 2.25 -12.42
C TYR A 8 9.24 3.18 -11.90
N ALA A 9 8.36 3.60 -12.79
CA ALA A 9 7.14 4.32 -12.44
C ALA A 9 5.94 3.72 -13.18
N SER A 10 4.74 3.84 -12.59
CA SER A 10 3.51 3.31 -13.18
C SER A 10 2.33 4.23 -12.87
N THR A 11 1.40 4.33 -13.81
CA THR A 11 0.13 5.03 -13.64
C THR A 11 -0.96 4.15 -13.01
N SER A 12 -0.70 2.88 -12.71
CA SER A 12 -1.70 1.89 -12.26
C SER A 12 -2.49 2.31 -11.02
N LYS A 13 -1.92 3.18 -10.17
CA LYS A 13 -2.57 3.70 -8.95
C LYS A 13 -3.11 5.13 -9.10
N ILE A 14 -2.94 5.74 -10.27
CA ILE A 14 -3.30 7.14 -10.53
C ILE A 14 -4.41 7.23 -11.58
N THR A 15 -4.42 6.34 -12.58
CA THR A 15 -5.35 6.36 -13.72
C THR A 15 -6.32 5.17 -13.69
N LEU A 16 -6.44 4.48 -14.81
CA LEU A 16 -7.41 3.41 -15.04
C LEU A 16 -6.89 2.06 -14.50
N PRO A 17 -7.60 1.42 -13.57
CA PRO A 17 -7.22 0.09 -13.11
C PRO A 17 -7.17 -0.92 -14.25
N GLY A 18 -6.11 -1.74 -14.31
CA GLY A 18 -5.91 -2.75 -15.36
C GLY A 18 -5.46 -2.20 -16.73
N ALA A 19 -5.43 -0.88 -16.90
CA ALA A 19 -5.00 -0.22 -18.13
C ALA A 19 -3.85 0.77 -17.90
N GLY A 20 -3.10 0.61 -16.82
CA GLY A 20 -1.95 1.45 -16.51
C GLY A 20 -0.84 1.34 -17.55
N ILE A 21 -0.06 2.40 -17.67
CA ILE A 21 1.22 2.38 -18.38
C ILE A 21 2.36 2.46 -17.36
N SER A 22 3.52 1.93 -17.74
CA SER A 22 4.73 2.00 -16.92
C SER A 22 5.91 2.48 -17.73
N VAL A 23 6.89 3.03 -17.05
CA VAL A 23 8.15 3.47 -17.62
C VAL A 23 9.31 2.94 -16.79
N MET A 24 10.42 2.71 -17.46
CA MET A 24 11.69 2.35 -16.84
C MET A 24 12.73 3.39 -17.25
N ALA A 25 13.52 3.83 -16.28
CA ALA A 25 14.69 4.67 -16.50
C ALA A 25 15.93 3.96 -15.95
N THR A 26 17.03 3.96 -16.71
CA THR A 26 18.29 3.35 -16.31
C THR A 26 19.42 3.95 -17.15
N SER A 27 20.65 3.48 -16.96
CA SER A 27 21.79 3.89 -17.79
C SER A 27 21.61 3.47 -19.25
N THR A 28 22.31 4.14 -20.16
CA THR A 28 22.28 3.82 -21.59
C THR A 28 22.72 2.38 -21.86
N ALA A 29 23.71 1.87 -21.12
CA ALA A 29 24.18 0.49 -21.26
C ALA A 29 23.12 -0.53 -20.87
N ASN A 30 22.46 -0.32 -19.73
CA ASN A 30 21.35 -1.16 -19.29
C ASN A 30 20.15 -1.05 -20.23
N LEU A 31 19.84 0.15 -20.71
CA LEU A 31 18.73 0.37 -21.65
C LEU A 31 18.94 -0.43 -22.93
N ALA A 32 20.13 -0.36 -23.54
CA ALA A 32 20.47 -1.11 -24.75
C ALA A 32 20.39 -2.65 -24.57
N TYR A 33 20.66 -3.14 -23.35
CA TYR A 33 20.46 -4.55 -23.01
C TYR A 33 18.97 -4.90 -22.87
N MET A 34 18.21 -4.07 -22.15
CA MET A 34 16.79 -4.29 -21.94
C MET A 34 15.97 -4.22 -23.22
N GLU A 35 16.30 -3.28 -24.13
CA GLU A 35 15.64 -3.18 -25.43
C GLU A 35 15.72 -4.50 -26.23
N LYS A 36 16.86 -5.14 -26.25
CA LYS A 36 17.04 -6.45 -26.91
C LYS A 36 16.13 -7.54 -26.33
N LEU A 37 15.93 -7.53 -25.00
CA LEU A 37 15.03 -8.49 -24.35
C LEU A 37 13.57 -8.16 -24.65
N MET A 38 13.23 -6.88 -24.66
CA MET A 38 11.87 -6.41 -24.91
C MET A 38 11.45 -6.66 -26.37
N ASP A 39 12.34 -6.52 -27.32
CA ASP A 39 12.09 -6.82 -28.74
C ASP A 39 11.75 -8.30 -28.98
N ILE A 40 12.27 -9.21 -28.15
CA ILE A 40 11.94 -10.63 -28.20
C ILE A 40 10.55 -10.89 -27.60
N GLN A 41 10.15 -10.13 -26.56
CA GLN A 41 8.89 -10.34 -25.85
C GLN A 41 7.69 -9.78 -26.60
N MET A 42 7.86 -8.64 -27.28
CA MET A 42 6.76 -7.95 -27.97
C MET A 42 7.24 -7.08 -29.12
N ILE A 43 6.53 -7.12 -30.21
CA ILE A 43 6.80 -6.31 -31.40
C ILE A 43 6.43 -4.85 -31.18
N SER A 44 5.38 -4.58 -30.37
CA SER A 44 4.86 -3.25 -30.13
C SER A 44 4.09 -3.19 -28.83
N TYR A 45 4.17 -2.04 -28.16
CA TYR A 45 3.34 -1.72 -26.99
C TYR A 45 1.95 -1.26 -27.42
N ASP A 46 0.98 -1.32 -26.49
CA ASP A 46 -0.39 -0.81 -26.69
C ASP A 46 -0.38 0.72 -26.86
N LYS A 47 -0.21 1.16 -28.10
CA LYS A 47 -0.18 2.58 -28.47
C LYS A 47 -1.52 3.29 -28.27
N VAL A 48 -2.63 2.55 -28.33
CA VAL A 48 -3.96 3.09 -28.09
C VAL A 48 -4.10 3.44 -26.61
N ASN A 49 -3.63 2.57 -25.73
CA ASN A 49 -3.62 2.85 -24.31
C ASN A 49 -2.65 3.97 -23.92
N GLN A 50 -1.49 4.06 -24.58
CA GLN A 50 -0.58 5.20 -24.40
C GLN A 50 -1.24 6.52 -24.82
N LEU A 51 -1.89 6.55 -25.98
CA LEU A 51 -2.62 7.75 -26.46
C LEU A 51 -3.77 8.12 -25.50
N ARG A 52 -4.50 7.14 -24.98
CA ARG A 52 -5.53 7.36 -23.95
C ARG A 52 -4.95 8.09 -22.73
N HIS A 53 -3.78 7.68 -22.25
CA HIS A 53 -3.12 8.34 -21.12
C HIS A 53 -2.64 9.75 -21.47
N VAL A 54 -2.10 9.96 -22.67
CA VAL A 54 -1.71 11.30 -23.15
C VAL A 54 -2.92 12.23 -23.17
N LEU A 55 -4.03 11.80 -23.72
CA LEU A 55 -5.26 12.60 -23.80
C LEU A 55 -5.89 12.85 -22.42
N PHE A 56 -5.79 11.88 -21.51
CA PHE A 56 -6.38 11.96 -20.19
C PHE A 56 -5.52 12.79 -19.21
N LEU A 57 -4.22 12.56 -19.17
CA LEU A 57 -3.31 13.24 -18.25
C LEU A 57 -2.83 14.60 -18.79
N GLN A 58 -2.78 14.76 -20.10
CA GLN A 58 -2.36 15.96 -20.84
C GLN A 58 -0.94 16.43 -20.46
N ASP A 59 -0.77 16.97 -19.26
CA ASP A 59 0.48 17.50 -18.75
C ASP A 59 0.64 17.23 -17.24
N LYS A 60 1.76 17.71 -16.69
CA LYS A 60 2.07 17.59 -15.26
C LYS A 60 1.03 18.31 -14.38
N ALA A 61 0.52 19.44 -14.79
CA ALA A 61 -0.43 20.22 -13.99
C ALA A 61 -1.76 19.48 -13.85
N HIS A 62 -2.28 18.94 -14.95
CA HIS A 62 -3.49 18.11 -14.95
C HIS A 62 -3.31 16.82 -14.15
N THR A 63 -2.15 16.17 -14.28
CA THR A 63 -1.82 14.97 -13.48
C THR A 63 -1.84 15.29 -11.98
N LEU A 64 -1.22 16.38 -11.56
CA LEU A 64 -1.23 16.80 -10.16
C LEU A 64 -2.62 17.18 -9.66
N ALA A 65 -3.43 17.84 -10.50
CA ALA A 65 -4.82 18.17 -10.17
C ALA A 65 -5.66 16.90 -9.96
N LEU A 66 -5.50 15.88 -10.82
CA LEU A 66 -6.15 14.58 -10.65
C LEU A 66 -5.72 13.90 -9.33
N MET A 67 -4.43 13.91 -9.02
CA MET A 67 -3.91 13.36 -7.75
C MET A 67 -4.48 14.10 -6.54
N GLN A 68 -4.70 15.42 -6.62
CA GLN A 68 -5.34 16.20 -5.55
C GLN A 68 -6.81 15.79 -5.33
N GLN A 69 -7.55 15.49 -6.40
CA GLN A 69 -8.93 14.98 -6.30
C GLN A 69 -8.95 13.61 -5.61
N HIS A 70 -8.06 12.70 -5.98
CA HIS A 70 -7.91 11.40 -5.29
C HIS A 70 -7.54 11.59 -3.82
N ALA A 71 -6.62 12.49 -3.52
CA ALA A 71 -6.22 12.80 -2.15
C ALA A 71 -7.39 13.34 -1.30
N ALA A 72 -8.30 14.13 -1.90
CA ALA A 72 -9.49 14.62 -1.21
C ALA A 72 -10.43 13.45 -0.77
N ILE A 73 -10.54 12.40 -1.60
CA ILE A 73 -11.32 11.19 -1.28
C ILE A 73 -10.63 10.34 -0.22
N LEU A 74 -9.30 10.19 -0.30
CA LEU A 74 -8.55 9.29 0.57
C LEU A 74 -8.25 9.90 1.95
N ARG A 75 -8.02 11.20 2.03
CA ARG A 75 -7.62 11.89 3.25
C ARG A 75 -8.54 11.63 4.46
N PRO A 76 -9.88 11.69 4.38
CA PRO A 76 -10.73 11.38 5.51
C PRO A 76 -10.58 9.92 5.98
N LYS A 77 -10.36 8.98 5.06
CA LYS A 77 -10.15 7.57 5.37
C LYS A 77 -8.85 7.33 6.14
N PHE A 78 -7.74 7.92 5.67
CA PHE A 78 -6.47 7.85 6.38
C PHE A 78 -6.52 8.52 7.75
N ARG A 79 -7.19 9.69 7.86
CA ARG A 79 -7.40 10.36 9.14
C ARG A 79 -8.19 9.51 10.13
N CYS A 80 -9.20 8.77 9.66
CA CYS A 80 -9.96 7.84 10.48
C CYS A 80 -9.05 6.78 11.11
N VAL A 81 -8.25 6.09 10.28
CA VAL A 81 -7.31 5.05 10.74
C VAL A 81 -6.30 5.62 11.73
N LEU A 82 -5.60 6.69 11.35
CA LEU A 82 -4.55 7.26 12.19
C LEU A 82 -5.07 7.78 13.54
N ARG A 83 -6.23 8.44 13.56
CA ARG A 83 -6.85 8.89 14.82
C ARG A 83 -7.20 7.73 15.75
N CYS A 84 -7.72 6.63 15.19
CA CYS A 84 -8.06 5.46 15.98
C CYS A 84 -6.78 4.81 16.56
N LEU A 85 -5.73 4.63 15.76
CA LEU A 85 -4.46 4.10 16.23
C LEU A 85 -3.84 4.99 17.33
N GLU A 86 -3.84 6.31 17.13
CA GLU A 86 -3.33 7.27 18.14
C GLU A 86 -4.10 7.19 19.46
N ARG A 87 -5.41 7.09 19.40
CA ARG A 87 -6.25 7.02 20.61
C ARG A 87 -6.14 5.67 21.33
N GLU A 88 -6.20 4.58 20.57
CA GLU A 88 -6.41 3.24 21.13
C GLU A 88 -5.11 2.45 21.36
N ILE A 89 -4.08 2.70 20.56
CA ILE A 89 -2.85 1.88 20.55
C ILE A 89 -1.64 2.66 21.05
N ALA A 90 -1.51 3.95 20.71
CA ALA A 90 -0.35 4.74 21.12
C ALA A 90 -0.09 4.70 22.65
N PRO A 91 -1.10 4.82 23.53
CA PRO A 91 -0.86 4.80 24.99
C PRO A 91 -0.33 3.46 25.50
N LEU A 92 -0.52 2.36 24.74
CA LEU A 92 -0.15 1.01 25.16
C LEU A 92 1.29 0.63 24.74
N GLY A 93 1.87 1.32 23.78
CA GLY A 93 3.22 1.03 23.27
C GLY A 93 3.37 -0.34 22.59
N ILE A 94 2.27 -0.98 22.17
CA ILE A 94 2.26 -2.32 21.56
C ILE A 94 2.44 -2.32 20.05
N ALA A 95 2.41 -1.14 19.42
CA ALA A 95 2.72 -0.97 18.00
C ALA A 95 3.20 0.45 17.70
N ALA A 96 3.89 0.58 16.59
CA ALA A 96 4.28 1.84 15.97
C ALA A 96 3.84 1.87 14.51
N TRP A 97 3.59 3.04 13.94
CA TRP A 97 3.18 3.19 12.55
C TRP A 97 3.75 4.44 11.93
N GLN A 98 3.88 4.42 10.62
CA GLN A 98 4.23 5.61 9.85
C GLN A 98 2.98 6.43 9.55
N LYS A 99 3.11 7.76 9.57
CA LYS A 99 2.08 8.69 9.09
C LYS A 99 2.37 8.98 7.62
N PRO A 100 1.69 8.30 6.67
CA PRO A 100 2.02 8.46 5.26
C PRO A 100 1.62 9.85 4.74
N THR A 101 2.46 10.42 3.90
CA THR A 101 2.19 11.67 3.19
C THR A 101 1.56 11.43 1.81
N GLY A 102 1.48 10.17 1.38
CA GLY A 102 0.90 9.72 0.12
C GLY A 102 0.76 8.21 0.08
N GLY A 103 0.32 7.69 -1.06
CA GLY A 103 0.12 6.25 -1.27
C GLY A 103 -1.22 5.74 -0.73
N TYR A 104 -1.32 4.41 -0.56
CA TYR A 104 -2.58 3.71 -0.29
C TYR A 104 -2.57 2.90 1.00
N PHE A 105 -1.49 2.93 1.77
CA PHE A 105 -1.30 2.04 2.91
C PHE A 105 -0.80 2.78 4.15
N VAL A 106 -1.23 2.27 5.32
CA VAL A 106 -0.59 2.56 6.60
C VAL A 106 0.17 1.29 7.01
N SER A 107 1.47 1.39 7.21
CA SER A 107 2.31 0.30 7.72
C SER A 107 2.36 0.38 9.24
N VAL A 108 1.94 -0.69 9.90
CA VAL A 108 1.91 -0.84 11.35
C VAL A 108 2.89 -1.94 11.74
N ASN A 109 3.82 -1.64 12.63
CA ASN A 109 4.73 -2.60 13.22
C ASN A 109 4.31 -2.84 14.67
N THR A 110 3.82 -4.02 14.95
CA THR A 110 3.44 -4.48 16.29
C THR A 110 4.67 -4.98 17.06
N LEU A 111 4.50 -5.31 18.32
CA LEU A 111 5.48 -6.16 19.02
C LEU A 111 5.64 -7.49 18.25
N PRO A 112 6.82 -8.11 18.26
CA PRO A 112 7.07 -9.37 17.54
C PRO A 112 6.04 -10.46 17.89
N GLY A 113 5.62 -11.25 16.90
CA GLY A 113 4.71 -12.39 17.07
C GLY A 113 3.24 -12.02 17.25
N LEU A 114 2.82 -10.76 16.95
CA LEU A 114 1.41 -10.37 17.09
C LEU A 114 0.65 -10.27 15.77
N ALA A 115 1.36 -10.13 14.62
CA ALA A 115 0.69 -9.81 13.37
C ALA A 115 -0.30 -10.88 12.91
N LYS A 116 0.12 -12.14 12.85
CA LYS A 116 -0.74 -13.25 12.42
C LYS A 116 -1.94 -13.43 13.35
N ARG A 117 -1.72 -13.37 14.68
CA ARG A 117 -2.81 -13.53 15.65
C ARG A 117 -3.80 -12.38 15.58
N THR A 118 -3.34 -11.14 15.47
CA THR A 118 -4.19 -9.97 15.27
C THR A 118 -5.07 -10.11 14.03
N LEU A 119 -4.50 -10.53 12.90
CA LEU A 119 -5.25 -10.72 11.65
C LEU A 119 -6.25 -11.88 11.73
N ALA A 120 -5.91 -12.96 12.46
CA ALA A 120 -6.85 -14.05 12.71
C ALA A 120 -8.07 -13.57 13.50
N LEU A 121 -7.86 -12.84 14.60
CA LEU A 121 -8.93 -12.24 15.40
C LEU A 121 -9.78 -11.25 14.60
N CYS A 122 -9.15 -10.41 13.75
CA CYS A 122 -9.89 -9.53 12.85
C CYS A 122 -10.82 -10.33 11.92
N LYS A 123 -10.31 -11.42 11.34
CA LYS A 123 -11.08 -12.28 10.43
C LYS A 123 -12.23 -12.97 11.15
N GLU A 124 -12.02 -13.47 12.34
CA GLU A 124 -13.07 -14.06 13.21
C GLU A 124 -14.18 -13.05 13.51
N ALA A 125 -13.81 -11.77 13.68
CA ALA A 125 -14.75 -10.64 13.86
C ALA A 125 -15.33 -10.07 12.56
N GLY A 126 -15.09 -10.69 11.40
CA GLY A 126 -15.63 -10.29 10.11
C GLY A 126 -14.83 -9.23 9.35
N VAL A 127 -13.63 -8.88 9.81
CA VAL A 127 -12.76 -7.90 9.13
C VAL A 127 -11.63 -8.62 8.41
N THR A 128 -11.70 -8.67 7.09
CA THR A 128 -10.65 -9.25 6.25
C THR A 128 -9.61 -8.21 5.87
N MET A 129 -8.35 -8.51 6.14
CA MET A 129 -7.20 -7.64 5.86
C MET A 129 -6.16 -8.38 5.00
N THR A 130 -5.17 -7.63 4.50
CA THR A 130 -4.01 -8.24 3.82
C THR A 130 -3.27 -9.16 4.78
N GLY A 131 -2.88 -10.34 4.33
CA GLY A 131 -2.19 -11.33 5.14
C GLY A 131 -0.86 -10.84 5.73
N ALA A 132 -0.48 -11.36 6.89
CA ALA A 132 0.82 -11.10 7.49
C ALA A 132 1.94 -11.55 6.55
N GLY A 133 3.04 -10.81 6.54
CA GLY A 133 4.17 -11.09 5.67
C GLY A 133 4.05 -10.54 4.23
N ALA A 134 2.89 -10.02 3.81
CA ALA A 134 2.68 -9.52 2.45
C ALA A 134 3.62 -8.37 2.03
N THR A 135 4.31 -7.74 2.96
CA THR A 135 5.29 -6.68 2.74
C THR A 135 6.73 -7.20 2.65
N PHE A 136 6.93 -8.49 2.82
CA PHE A 136 8.25 -9.13 2.84
C PHE A 136 8.43 -10.07 1.65
N PRO A 137 9.68 -10.28 1.19
CA PRO A 137 10.00 -11.30 0.20
C PRO A 137 9.48 -12.68 0.65
N TYR A 138 8.95 -13.43 -0.30
CA TYR A 138 8.38 -14.77 -0.08
C TYR A 138 7.21 -14.82 0.92
N GLY A 139 6.66 -13.67 1.32
CA GLY A 139 5.58 -13.60 2.30
C GLY A 139 5.99 -13.92 3.73
N ILE A 140 7.28 -13.87 4.04
CA ILE A 140 7.83 -14.25 5.34
C ILE A 140 8.30 -13.01 6.08
N ASP A 141 7.55 -12.60 7.11
CA ASP A 141 8.00 -11.64 8.11
C ASP A 141 8.71 -12.41 9.25
N PRO A 142 10.02 -12.26 9.41
CA PRO A 142 10.77 -13.01 10.42
C PRO A 142 10.36 -12.68 11.86
N ASN A 143 9.80 -11.49 12.08
CA ASN A 143 9.36 -11.04 13.39
C ASN A 143 7.85 -11.22 13.62
N ASP A 144 7.09 -11.58 12.59
CA ASP A 144 5.62 -11.65 12.66
C ASP A 144 5.03 -10.37 13.28
N SER A 145 5.40 -9.22 12.76
CA SER A 145 5.13 -7.91 13.37
C SER A 145 4.50 -6.90 12.42
N ASN A 146 4.68 -7.03 11.11
CA ASN A 146 4.21 -6.02 10.17
C ASN A 146 2.81 -6.31 9.63
N ILE A 147 1.95 -5.32 9.72
CA ILE A 147 0.58 -5.33 9.19
C ILE A 147 0.39 -4.14 8.28
N ARG A 148 -0.16 -4.37 7.09
CA ARG A 148 -0.49 -3.35 6.12
C ARG A 148 -1.99 -3.07 6.13
N ILE A 149 -2.38 -1.86 6.51
CA ILE A 149 -3.77 -1.40 6.47
C ILE A 149 -4.02 -0.66 5.15
N ALA A 150 -5.06 -1.06 4.40
CA ALA A 150 -5.47 -0.48 3.13
C ALA A 150 -6.85 0.19 3.27
N PRO A 151 -6.95 1.46 3.66
CA PRO A 151 -8.23 2.11 3.98
C PRO A 151 -9.01 2.60 2.75
N SER A 152 -8.52 2.37 1.53
CA SER A 152 -9.02 3.04 0.33
C SER A 152 -10.42 2.60 -0.11
N LEU A 153 -10.81 1.35 0.09
CA LEU A 153 -12.07 0.80 -0.44
C LEU A 153 -13.30 1.17 0.41
N PRO A 154 -13.39 0.84 1.71
CA PRO A 154 -14.63 1.02 2.48
C PRO A 154 -14.98 2.50 2.68
N PRO A 155 -16.27 2.85 2.85
CA PRO A 155 -16.65 4.17 3.30
C PRO A 155 -16.15 4.43 4.73
N VAL A 156 -16.10 5.70 5.15
CA VAL A 156 -15.54 6.07 6.47
C VAL A 156 -16.30 5.41 7.62
N SER A 157 -17.64 5.30 7.51
CA SER A 157 -18.47 4.66 8.54
C SER A 157 -18.14 3.18 8.79
N GLU A 158 -17.89 2.43 7.74
CA GLU A 158 -17.45 1.02 7.85
C GLU A 158 -15.99 0.95 8.33
N LEU A 159 -15.16 1.87 7.87
CA LEU A 159 -13.76 1.93 8.27
C LEU A 159 -13.59 2.22 9.76
N GLU A 160 -14.45 3.06 10.34
CA GLU A 160 -14.47 3.33 11.79
C GLU A 160 -14.72 2.05 12.60
N GLN A 161 -15.64 1.22 12.16
CA GLN A 161 -15.90 -0.08 12.79
C GLN A 161 -14.76 -1.06 12.60
N ALA A 162 -14.27 -1.19 11.36
CA ALA A 162 -13.18 -2.11 11.04
C ALA A 162 -11.90 -1.78 11.79
N ILE A 163 -11.53 -0.50 11.92
CA ILE A 163 -10.32 -0.11 12.65
C ILE A 163 -10.48 -0.25 14.17
N ALA A 164 -11.69 -0.09 14.71
CA ALA A 164 -11.96 -0.37 16.12
C ALA A 164 -11.80 -1.87 16.43
N ILE A 165 -12.31 -2.74 15.54
CA ILE A 165 -12.11 -4.20 15.62
C ILE A 165 -10.61 -4.53 15.55
N PHE A 166 -9.88 -3.93 14.61
CA PHE A 166 -8.43 -4.11 14.51
C PHE A 166 -7.70 -3.73 15.81
N CYS A 167 -8.01 -2.57 16.38
CA CYS A 167 -7.38 -2.14 17.62
C CYS A 167 -7.67 -3.09 18.78
N ASN A 168 -8.91 -3.59 18.91
CA ASN A 168 -9.28 -4.56 19.94
C ASN A 168 -8.61 -5.90 19.69
N SER A 169 -8.53 -6.36 18.45
CA SER A 169 -7.83 -7.60 18.08
C SER A 169 -6.35 -7.53 18.42
N LEU A 170 -5.70 -6.39 18.18
CA LEU A 170 -4.29 -6.19 18.53
C LEU A 170 -4.07 -6.17 20.04
N LYS A 171 -4.96 -5.51 20.80
CA LYS A 171 -4.93 -5.53 22.27
C LYS A 171 -5.08 -6.95 22.80
N LEU A 172 -6.04 -7.70 22.28
CA LEU A 172 -6.28 -9.09 22.70
C LEU A 172 -5.08 -9.99 22.36
N ALA A 173 -4.53 -9.89 21.16
CA ALA A 173 -3.34 -10.64 20.79
C ALA A 173 -2.14 -10.33 21.70
N ALA A 174 -1.99 -9.06 22.12
CA ALA A 174 -0.95 -8.65 23.05
C ALA A 174 -1.17 -9.24 24.45
N LEU A 175 -2.41 -9.24 24.96
CA LEU A 175 -2.77 -9.85 26.25
C LEU A 175 -2.54 -11.37 26.24
N GLU A 176 -3.00 -12.07 25.22
CA GLU A 176 -2.76 -13.52 25.05
C GLU A 176 -1.25 -13.84 25.08
N LYS A 177 -0.42 -13.00 24.47
CA LYS A 177 1.03 -13.18 24.48
C LYS A 177 1.67 -12.93 25.84
N LEU A 178 1.11 -12.04 26.64
CA LEU A 178 1.58 -11.76 28.00
C LEU A 178 1.11 -12.81 29.02
N GLY A 179 0.22 -13.73 28.64
CA GLY A 179 -0.31 -14.76 29.50
C GLY A 179 -1.37 -14.26 30.50
N VAL A 180 -2.04 -13.17 30.14
CA VAL A 180 -3.13 -12.57 30.94
C VAL A 180 -4.49 -12.91 30.36
#